data_837e630d5d67cd13201166151bd61dce
#
_entry.id   837e630d5d67cd13201166151bd61dce
#
_cell.length_a   1.000
_cell.length_b   1.000
_cell.length_c   1.000
_cell.angle_alpha   90.00
_cell.angle_beta   90.00
_cell.angle_gamma   90.00
#
_symmetry.space_group_name_H-M   'P 1'
#
loop_
_entity.id
_entity.type
_entity.pdbx_description
1 polymer ?
#
loop_
_entity_poly.entity_id
_entity_poly.type
_entity_poly.pdbx_seq_one_letter_code
_entity_poly.pdbx_strand_id
1 'polypeptide(L)'
;SEARPSGEDHTYWFQAETSSLFCPISSGRRSGCWAPLPSLRWLSLSLTGCSKYQVTAISGSNVSLQISNLSTNYEQLTWLYSVHQKILEWELNKINLFNSKFKNRVSLNGNQALSIVNVQKEDSSTYILRVLKESGKEEEWHISLEVFDPVPQPNIEIQKKQEVNNFCHLQLSCKIPDQSITYTWYGNSRVLARGPQSFMLEVTVNSENHSTSYTCEVSNPVSSKNDTVYFTLPCQLARSSGVAWIATWLMVMVPIVLGLLWTQDKLF
;
A
#
# COMPACT_ATOMS: atom_id res chain seq x y z
N SER A 1 41.04 11.98 4.95
CA SER A 1 39.76 11.93 5.68
C SER A 1 38.65 12.16 4.67
N GLU A 2 38.11 11.04 4.19
CA GLU A 2 37.02 11.01 3.23
C GLU A 2 35.69 10.89 3.99
N ALA A 3 34.77 11.79 3.73
CA ALA A 3 33.40 11.72 4.17
C ALA A 3 32.60 10.82 3.20
N ARG A 4 31.96 9.77 3.72
CA ARG A 4 30.97 8.95 3.00
C ARG A 4 29.64 9.69 2.94
N PRO A 5 28.95 9.71 1.81
CA PRO A 5 27.53 10.06 1.77
C PRO A 5 26.70 8.81 2.06
N SER A 6 25.91 8.85 3.13
CA SER A 6 24.86 7.89 3.43
C SER A 6 23.60 8.29 2.64
N GLY A 7 23.33 7.57 1.55
CA GLY A 7 22.09 7.59 0.83
C GLY A 7 21.65 6.14 0.65
N GLU A 8 20.83 5.62 1.54
CA GLU A 8 20.18 4.33 1.31
C GLU A 8 19.05 4.51 0.31
N ASP A 9 19.33 4.16 -0.95
CA ASP A 9 18.32 3.97 -1.98
C ASP A 9 17.47 2.74 -1.63
N HIS A 10 16.32 2.96 -1.00
CA HIS A 10 15.30 1.93 -0.83
C HIS A 10 14.60 1.65 -2.16
N THR A 11 15.27 0.90 -3.04
CA THR A 11 14.66 0.34 -4.24
C THR A 11 13.88 -0.91 -3.83
N TYR A 12 12.58 -0.78 -3.57
CA TYR A 12 11.71 -1.93 -3.33
C TYR A 12 11.43 -2.62 -4.67
N TRP A 13 12.03 -3.81 -4.85
CA TRP A 13 11.74 -4.69 -5.97
C TRP A 13 10.50 -5.53 -5.62
N PHE A 14 9.33 -5.14 -6.10
CA PHE A 14 8.17 -6.00 -6.05
C PHE A 14 8.18 -6.94 -7.27
N GLN A 15 8.48 -8.22 -7.03
CA GLN A 15 8.25 -9.28 -8.01
C GLN A 15 6.74 -9.55 -8.10
N ALA A 16 6.21 -9.61 -9.32
CA ALA A 16 4.85 -10.02 -9.56
C ALA A 16 4.67 -11.49 -9.17
N GLU A 17 3.96 -11.76 -8.06
CA GLU A 17 3.55 -13.12 -7.72
C GLU A 17 2.52 -13.62 -8.73
N THR A 18 2.87 -14.73 -9.39
CA THR A 18 1.99 -15.40 -10.35
C THR A 18 0.94 -16.22 -9.61
N SER A 19 -0.23 -15.65 -9.39
CA SER A 19 -1.40 -16.44 -9.06
C SER A 19 -1.83 -17.22 -10.30
N SER A 20 -1.56 -18.53 -10.30
CA SER A 20 -1.88 -19.44 -11.41
C SER A 20 -3.38 -19.66 -11.52
N LEU A 21 -4.05 -18.86 -12.33
CA LEU A 21 -5.34 -19.21 -12.91
C LEU A 21 -5.15 -19.36 -14.41
N PHE A 22 -5.11 -20.61 -14.86
CA PHE A 22 -5.02 -20.98 -16.26
C PHE A 22 -6.27 -20.51 -17.01
N CYS A 23 -6.10 -19.54 -17.92
CA CYS A 23 -7.06 -19.24 -18.96
C CYS A 23 -6.45 -19.77 -20.29
N PRO A 24 -7.00 -20.81 -20.91
CA PRO A 24 -6.44 -21.31 -22.17
C PRO A 24 -6.76 -20.35 -23.29
N ILE A 25 -5.73 -19.85 -23.97
CA ILE A 25 -5.85 -19.13 -25.23
C ILE A 25 -6.04 -20.18 -26.33
N SER A 26 -7.26 -20.40 -26.77
CA SER A 26 -7.52 -21.09 -28.04
C SER A 26 -7.76 -20.05 -29.13
N SER A 27 -6.91 -20.09 -30.15
CA SER A 27 -7.11 -19.43 -31.42
C SER A 27 -8.39 -19.96 -32.09
N GLY A 28 -9.36 -19.08 -32.32
CA GLY A 28 -10.45 -19.30 -33.30
C GLY A 28 -11.52 -20.30 -32.88
N ARG A 29 -12.55 -19.80 -32.32
CA ARG A 29 -14.00 -20.08 -32.37
C ARG A 29 -14.66 -19.73 -31.06
N ARG A 30 -15.81 -19.08 -31.17
CA ARG A 30 -16.69 -18.79 -30.02
C ARG A 30 -17.07 -20.10 -29.34
N SER A 31 -16.70 -20.24 -28.07
CA SER A 31 -17.23 -21.29 -27.22
C SER A 31 -17.65 -20.66 -25.91
N GLY A 32 -18.96 -20.50 -25.75
CA GLY A 32 -19.59 -20.03 -24.52
C GLY A 32 -19.39 -21.06 -23.40
N CYS A 33 -19.09 -20.58 -22.21
CA CYS A 33 -19.21 -21.39 -21.01
C CYS A 33 -20.69 -21.66 -20.73
N TRP A 34 -21.15 -22.87 -20.91
CA TRP A 34 -22.48 -23.32 -20.50
C TRP A 34 -22.40 -23.81 -19.06
N ALA A 35 -23.06 -23.07 -18.17
CA ALA A 35 -23.46 -23.57 -16.86
C ALA A 35 -25.00 -23.58 -16.83
N PRO A 36 -25.64 -24.58 -16.20
CA PRO A 36 -27.10 -24.68 -16.21
C PRO A 36 -27.72 -23.59 -15.31
N LEU A 37 -28.73 -22.92 -15.83
CA LEU A 37 -29.52 -21.88 -15.15
C LEU A 37 -30.40 -22.45 -14.04
N PRO A 38 -30.61 -21.65 -12.97
CA PRO A 38 -31.95 -21.23 -12.69
C PRO A 38 -32.07 -19.70 -12.44
N SER A 39 -33.14 -19.16 -13.06
CA SER A 39 -33.88 -17.92 -12.75
C SER A 39 -33.15 -16.58 -12.68
N LEU A 40 -33.30 -15.80 -13.73
CA LEU A 40 -33.49 -14.33 -13.87
C LEU A 40 -33.15 -13.45 -12.67
N ARG A 41 -31.92 -12.91 -12.67
CA ARG A 41 -31.61 -11.57 -12.19
C ARG A 41 -30.62 -10.96 -13.17
N TRP A 42 -30.93 -9.77 -13.67
CA TRP A 42 -30.03 -8.95 -14.48
C TRP A 42 -28.83 -8.53 -13.64
N LEU A 43 -27.77 -9.31 -13.70
CA LEU A 43 -26.45 -8.90 -13.24
C LEU A 43 -25.72 -8.41 -14.49
N SER A 44 -25.44 -7.11 -14.52
CA SER A 44 -24.47 -6.53 -15.45
C SER A 44 -23.13 -7.23 -15.18
N LEU A 45 -22.80 -8.24 -15.99
CA LEU A 45 -21.45 -8.78 -16.04
C LEU A 45 -20.57 -7.69 -16.66
N SER A 46 -19.88 -6.96 -15.81
CA SER A 46 -18.66 -6.27 -16.22
C SER A 46 -17.70 -7.37 -16.66
N LEU A 47 -17.47 -7.47 -17.97
CA LEU A 47 -16.35 -8.21 -18.53
C LEU A 47 -15.07 -7.48 -18.11
N THR A 48 -14.64 -7.69 -16.87
CA THR A 48 -13.30 -7.35 -16.44
C THR A 48 -12.37 -8.29 -17.16
N GLY A 49 -11.69 -7.78 -18.21
CA GLY A 49 -10.67 -8.52 -18.92
C GLY A 49 -9.72 -9.16 -17.93
N CYS A 50 -9.44 -10.46 -18.11
CA CYS A 50 -8.50 -11.20 -17.27
C CYS A 50 -7.11 -10.58 -17.43
N SER A 51 -6.74 -9.65 -16.56
CA SER A 51 -5.39 -9.12 -16.47
C SER A 51 -4.50 -10.21 -15.90
N LYS A 52 -3.62 -10.74 -16.72
CA LYS A 52 -2.71 -11.83 -16.34
C LYS A 52 -1.67 -11.40 -15.31
N TYR A 53 -1.39 -10.10 -15.22
CA TYR A 53 -0.39 -9.52 -14.35
C TYR A 53 -0.98 -8.32 -13.60
N GLN A 54 -0.84 -8.32 -12.28
CA GLN A 54 -1.23 -7.20 -11.43
C GLN A 54 -0.02 -6.74 -10.62
N VAL A 55 0.22 -5.43 -10.60
CA VAL A 55 1.30 -4.79 -9.87
C VAL A 55 0.69 -3.71 -8.99
N THR A 56 1.07 -3.70 -7.72
CA THR A 56 0.72 -2.62 -6.79
C THR A 56 1.95 -1.80 -6.45
N ALA A 57 1.80 -0.49 -6.29
CA ALA A 57 2.89 0.41 -5.95
C ALA A 57 2.44 1.50 -4.98
N ILE A 58 3.41 2.05 -4.25
CA ILE A 58 3.22 3.23 -3.39
C ILE A 58 3.42 4.47 -4.25
N SER A 59 2.56 5.48 -4.10
CA SER A 59 2.75 6.78 -4.75
C SER A 59 4.11 7.39 -4.38
N GLY A 60 4.77 7.98 -5.36
CA GLY A 60 6.13 8.51 -5.21
C GLY A 60 7.26 7.48 -5.37
N SER A 61 6.97 6.19 -5.42
CA SER A 61 7.98 5.13 -5.63
C SER A 61 8.34 4.96 -7.11
N ASN A 62 9.36 4.13 -7.37
CA ASN A 62 9.72 3.70 -8.71
C ASN A 62 9.17 2.30 -8.95
N VAL A 63 8.60 2.06 -10.13
CA VAL A 63 8.03 0.76 -10.50
C VAL A 63 8.63 0.26 -11.80
N SER A 64 8.77 -1.07 -11.92
CA SER A 64 9.21 -1.72 -13.14
C SER A 64 8.16 -2.74 -13.58
N LEU A 65 7.57 -2.53 -14.76
CA LEU A 65 6.60 -3.41 -15.37
C LEU A 65 7.31 -4.35 -16.33
N GLN A 66 7.28 -5.66 -16.04
CA GLN A 66 7.99 -6.65 -16.84
C GLN A 66 7.13 -7.88 -17.10
N ILE A 67 7.43 -8.55 -18.21
CA ILE A 67 6.85 -9.84 -18.55
C ILE A 67 7.93 -10.91 -18.37
N SER A 68 7.65 -11.90 -17.54
CA SER A 68 8.51 -13.08 -17.40
C SER A 68 8.48 -13.90 -18.67
N ASN A 69 9.66 -14.37 -19.12
CA ASN A 69 9.82 -15.22 -20.30
C ASN A 69 9.43 -14.54 -21.64
N LEU A 70 9.69 -13.23 -21.77
CA LEU A 70 9.59 -12.57 -23.06
C LEU A 70 10.62 -13.18 -24.03
N SER A 71 10.14 -13.59 -25.23
CA SER A 71 11.05 -14.09 -26.30
C SER A 71 12.02 -12.98 -26.71
N THR A 72 13.27 -13.33 -26.99
CA THR A 72 14.30 -12.37 -27.44
C THR A 72 14.23 -12.07 -28.94
N ASN A 73 13.50 -12.86 -29.72
CA ASN A 73 13.42 -12.73 -31.18
C ASN A 73 12.24 -11.87 -31.58
N TYR A 74 12.42 -10.57 -31.55
CA TYR A 74 11.42 -9.57 -31.98
C TYR A 74 12.09 -8.39 -32.68
N GLU A 75 11.36 -7.79 -33.62
CA GLU A 75 11.79 -6.64 -34.41
C GLU A 75 11.36 -5.32 -33.75
N GLN A 76 10.20 -5.30 -33.11
CA GLN A 76 9.64 -4.12 -32.49
C GLN A 76 8.97 -4.46 -31.15
N LEU A 77 9.09 -3.53 -30.20
CA LEU A 77 8.44 -3.60 -28.91
C LEU A 77 7.83 -2.25 -28.58
N THR A 78 6.55 -2.24 -28.19
CA THR A 78 5.83 -1.00 -27.89
C THR A 78 5.15 -1.12 -26.52
N TRP A 79 5.41 -0.16 -25.65
CA TRP A 79 4.66 0.02 -24.43
C TRP A 79 3.56 1.07 -24.60
N LEU A 80 2.33 0.71 -24.20
CA LEU A 80 1.16 1.58 -24.25
C LEU A 80 0.59 1.78 -22.84
N TYR A 81 0.05 2.97 -22.60
CA TYR A 81 -0.80 3.30 -21.48
C TYR A 81 -2.24 3.23 -21.92
N SER A 82 -3.05 2.41 -21.23
CA SER A 82 -4.39 2.08 -21.71
C SER A 82 -4.34 1.51 -23.15
N VAL A 83 -5.37 1.65 -23.93
CA VAL A 83 -5.47 1.02 -25.27
C VAL A 83 -4.81 1.86 -26.38
N HIS A 84 -4.65 3.16 -26.18
CA HIS A 84 -4.37 4.07 -27.31
C HIS A 84 -3.10 4.91 -27.19
N GLN A 85 -2.57 5.11 -25.97
CA GLN A 85 -1.45 6.03 -25.77
C GLN A 85 -0.12 5.28 -25.79
N LYS A 86 0.68 5.43 -26.85
CA LYS A 86 2.07 4.97 -26.85
C LYS A 86 2.89 5.75 -25.83
N ILE A 87 3.69 5.04 -25.04
CA ILE A 87 4.65 5.58 -24.08
C ILE A 87 6.04 5.58 -24.70
N LEU A 88 6.49 4.41 -25.12
CA LEU A 88 7.77 4.21 -25.77
C LEU A 88 7.69 3.05 -26.78
N GLU A 89 8.58 3.10 -27.74
CA GLU A 89 8.76 2.08 -28.77
C GLU A 89 10.26 1.80 -28.92
N TRP A 90 10.59 0.55 -28.97
CA TRP A 90 11.93 0.07 -29.31
C TRP A 90 11.88 -0.60 -30.68
N GLU A 91 12.68 -0.14 -31.61
CA GLU A 91 12.78 -0.64 -32.95
C GLU A 91 14.20 -0.38 -33.49
N LEU A 92 14.81 -1.31 -34.20
CA LEU A 92 16.14 -1.18 -34.81
C LEU A 92 17.21 -0.65 -33.84
N ASN A 93 17.19 -1.15 -32.59
CA ASN A 93 18.09 -0.71 -31.51
C ASN A 93 17.96 0.77 -31.11
N LYS A 94 16.85 1.41 -31.45
CA LYS A 94 16.51 2.77 -31.04
C LYS A 94 15.29 2.78 -30.15
N ILE A 95 15.31 3.67 -29.16
CA ILE A 95 14.18 3.92 -28.28
C ILE A 95 13.56 5.25 -28.67
N ASN A 96 12.28 5.22 -29.05
CA ASN A 96 11.48 6.39 -29.33
C ASN A 96 10.52 6.64 -28.17
N LEU A 97 10.65 7.78 -27.51
CA LEU A 97 9.77 8.21 -26.44
C LEU A 97 8.69 9.11 -27.00
N PHE A 98 7.43 8.78 -26.71
CA PHE A 98 6.28 9.57 -27.17
C PHE A 98 5.94 10.68 -26.16
N ASN A 99 5.44 11.80 -26.67
CA ASN A 99 4.99 12.89 -25.80
C ASN A 99 3.71 12.48 -25.06
N SER A 100 3.86 12.19 -23.77
CA SER A 100 2.79 11.70 -22.90
C SER A 100 2.98 12.25 -21.48
N LYS A 101 2.03 11.98 -20.57
CA LYS A 101 2.17 12.33 -19.15
C LYS A 101 3.40 11.68 -18.47
N PHE A 102 4.01 10.71 -19.11
CA PHE A 102 5.19 9.99 -18.62
C PHE A 102 6.52 10.61 -19.08
N LYS A 103 6.49 11.72 -19.82
CA LYS A 103 7.70 12.39 -20.30
C LYS A 103 8.70 12.61 -19.17
N ASN A 104 9.95 12.22 -19.38
CA ASN A 104 11.06 12.28 -18.42
C ASN A 104 10.90 11.38 -17.17
N ARG A 105 9.88 10.53 -17.11
CA ARG A 105 9.67 9.60 -16.01
C ARG A 105 9.77 8.13 -16.40
N VAL A 106 9.96 7.82 -17.66
CA VAL A 106 10.01 6.44 -18.18
C VAL A 106 11.31 6.12 -18.85
N SER A 107 11.72 4.86 -18.74
CA SER A 107 12.85 4.28 -19.45
C SER A 107 12.60 2.80 -19.72
N LEU A 108 13.30 2.25 -20.73
CA LEU A 108 13.31 0.82 -21.01
C LEU A 108 14.57 0.20 -20.40
N ASN A 109 14.41 -0.79 -19.53
CA ASN A 109 15.52 -1.52 -18.95
C ASN A 109 16.04 -2.64 -19.87
N GLY A 110 17.22 -3.20 -19.57
CA GLY A 110 17.85 -4.25 -20.39
C GLY A 110 17.03 -5.54 -20.55
N ASN A 111 16.09 -5.82 -19.65
CA ASN A 111 15.13 -6.93 -19.74
C ASN A 111 13.79 -6.54 -20.40
N GLN A 112 13.75 -5.43 -21.12
CA GLN A 112 12.58 -4.88 -21.80
C GLN A 112 11.46 -4.41 -20.86
N ALA A 113 11.75 -4.26 -19.59
CA ALA A 113 10.82 -3.74 -18.60
C ALA A 113 10.63 -2.22 -18.78
N LEU A 114 9.39 -1.79 -18.65
CA LEU A 114 9.07 -0.36 -18.54
C LEU A 114 9.31 0.09 -17.10
N SER A 115 10.32 0.92 -16.88
CA SER A 115 10.55 1.58 -15.61
C SER A 115 9.85 2.93 -15.59
N ILE A 116 9.09 3.18 -14.53
CA ILE A 116 8.39 4.45 -14.27
C ILE A 116 8.91 4.99 -12.95
N VAL A 117 9.46 6.19 -12.98
CA VAL A 117 9.98 6.89 -11.79
C VAL A 117 8.89 7.77 -11.21
N ASN A 118 8.82 7.82 -9.87
CA ASN A 118 7.89 8.67 -9.14
C ASN A 118 6.44 8.47 -9.59
N VAL A 119 5.95 7.21 -9.49
CA VAL A 119 4.57 6.87 -9.89
C VAL A 119 3.56 7.64 -9.04
N GLN A 120 2.49 8.07 -9.68
CA GLN A 120 1.40 8.80 -9.06
C GLN A 120 0.10 7.98 -9.11
N LYS A 121 -0.86 8.29 -8.25
CA LYS A 121 -2.16 7.60 -8.20
C LYS A 121 -2.87 7.61 -9.56
N GLU A 122 -2.70 8.70 -10.33
CA GLU A 122 -3.24 8.89 -11.68
C GLU A 122 -2.56 8.01 -12.73
N ASP A 123 -1.42 7.37 -12.39
CA ASP A 123 -0.75 6.41 -13.27
C ASP A 123 -1.37 5.01 -13.21
N SER A 124 -2.29 4.78 -12.25
CA SER A 124 -3.06 3.53 -12.17
C SER A 124 -3.83 3.30 -13.46
N SER A 125 -3.57 2.20 -14.12
CA SER A 125 -4.21 1.80 -15.39
C SER A 125 -3.75 0.42 -15.82
N THR A 126 -4.30 -0.04 -16.95
CA THR A 126 -3.73 -1.19 -17.67
C THR A 126 -2.66 -0.69 -18.63
N TYR A 127 -1.45 -1.26 -18.47
CA TYR A 127 -0.33 -1.08 -19.39
C TYR A 127 -0.27 -2.27 -20.33
N ILE A 128 0.04 -2.01 -21.58
CA ILE A 128 0.07 -3.03 -22.63
C ILE A 128 1.47 -3.07 -23.21
N LEU A 129 2.06 -4.26 -23.17
CA LEU A 129 3.26 -4.55 -23.94
C LEU A 129 2.86 -5.25 -25.22
N ARG A 130 3.18 -4.67 -26.35
CA ARG A 130 2.99 -5.23 -27.68
C ARG A 130 4.33 -5.50 -28.33
N VAL A 131 4.49 -6.69 -28.88
CA VAL A 131 5.76 -7.17 -29.47
C VAL A 131 5.47 -7.72 -30.85
N LEU A 132 6.17 -7.23 -31.85
CA LEU A 132 6.20 -7.78 -33.21
C LEU A 132 7.42 -8.70 -33.35
N LYS A 133 7.19 -9.98 -33.58
CA LYS A 133 8.22 -10.98 -33.81
C LYS A 133 8.74 -10.93 -35.25
N GLU A 134 9.96 -11.39 -35.47
CA GLU A 134 10.55 -11.55 -36.81
C GLU A 134 9.69 -12.38 -37.77
N SER A 135 8.83 -13.24 -37.23
CA SER A 135 7.83 -14.02 -38.02
C SER A 135 6.63 -13.20 -38.49
N GLY A 136 6.54 -11.91 -38.18
CA GLY A 136 5.39 -11.06 -38.44
C GLY A 136 4.20 -11.27 -37.46
N LYS A 137 4.37 -12.12 -36.45
CA LYS A 137 3.34 -12.34 -35.42
C LYS A 137 3.39 -11.29 -34.33
N GLU A 138 2.26 -10.66 -34.04
CA GLU A 138 2.12 -9.78 -32.88
C GLU A 138 1.68 -10.57 -31.65
N GLU A 139 2.28 -10.24 -30.50
CA GLU A 139 1.87 -10.73 -29.19
C GLU A 139 1.65 -9.54 -28.25
N GLU A 140 0.67 -9.68 -27.35
CA GLU A 140 0.26 -8.61 -26.46
C GLU A 140 0.04 -9.13 -25.05
N TRP A 141 0.57 -8.39 -24.06
CA TRP A 141 0.39 -8.66 -22.63
C TRP A 141 -0.17 -7.43 -21.92
N HIS A 142 -1.06 -7.68 -20.96
CA HIS A 142 -1.72 -6.67 -20.16
C HIS A 142 -1.21 -6.75 -18.72
N ILE A 143 -0.78 -5.61 -18.18
CA ILE A 143 -0.36 -5.45 -16.80
C ILE A 143 -1.25 -4.38 -16.17
N SER A 144 -1.97 -4.73 -15.11
CA SER A 144 -2.71 -3.77 -14.30
C SER A 144 -1.79 -3.18 -13.25
N LEU A 145 -1.55 -1.88 -13.31
CA LEU A 145 -0.85 -1.14 -12.26
C LEU A 145 -1.88 -0.41 -11.40
N GLU A 146 -1.81 -0.64 -10.09
CA GLU A 146 -2.60 0.08 -9.08
C GLU A 146 -1.65 0.80 -8.12
N VAL A 147 -1.75 2.13 -8.07
CA VAL A 147 -0.93 2.97 -7.21
C VAL A 147 -1.77 3.49 -6.06
N PHE A 148 -1.29 3.26 -4.84
CA PHE A 148 -1.95 3.68 -3.61
C PHE A 148 -1.08 4.67 -2.84
N ASP A 149 -1.74 5.64 -2.20
CA ASP A 149 -1.07 6.47 -1.21
C ASP A 149 -0.84 5.66 0.08
N PRO A 150 0.26 5.93 0.81
CA PRO A 150 0.45 5.35 2.13
C PRO A 150 -0.72 5.74 3.06
N VAL A 151 -1.23 4.79 3.84
CA VAL A 151 -2.27 5.10 4.81
C VAL A 151 -1.77 6.13 5.83
N PRO A 152 -2.56 7.16 6.15
CA PRO A 152 -2.22 8.11 7.19
C PRO A 152 -2.26 7.44 8.56
N GLN A 153 -1.67 8.08 9.57
CA GLN A 153 -1.71 7.60 10.95
C GLN A 153 -3.15 7.65 11.47
N PRO A 154 -3.74 6.51 11.89
CA PRO A 154 -5.05 6.52 12.51
C PRO A 154 -5.00 7.18 13.89
N ASN A 155 -6.15 7.66 14.36
CA ASN A 155 -6.35 8.18 15.69
C ASN A 155 -7.62 7.59 16.26
N ILE A 156 -7.52 6.87 17.39
CA ILE A 156 -8.70 6.32 18.06
C ILE A 156 -9.36 7.40 18.88
N GLU A 157 -10.65 7.62 18.63
CA GLU A 157 -11.49 8.57 19.33
C GLU A 157 -12.62 7.85 20.05
N ILE A 158 -13.00 8.32 21.23
CA ILE A 158 -14.19 7.87 21.94
C ILE A 158 -15.37 8.69 21.46
N GLN A 159 -16.26 8.08 20.69
CA GLN A 159 -17.47 8.74 20.18
C GLN A 159 -18.59 8.74 21.22
N LYS A 160 -18.69 7.68 22.01
CA LYS A 160 -19.71 7.52 23.06
C LYS A 160 -19.11 6.86 24.27
N LYS A 161 -19.42 7.40 25.44
CA LYS A 161 -19.02 6.86 26.75
C LYS A 161 -20.22 6.82 27.67
N GLN A 162 -20.50 5.67 28.24
CA GLN A 162 -21.57 5.49 29.20
C GLN A 162 -21.09 4.61 30.36
N GLU A 163 -21.22 5.10 31.56
CA GLU A 163 -20.80 4.40 32.77
C GLU A 163 -22.05 3.92 33.54
N VAL A 164 -22.14 2.61 33.76
CA VAL A 164 -23.26 1.98 34.47
C VAL A 164 -22.72 0.86 35.34
N ASN A 165 -22.93 0.90 36.65
CA ASN A 165 -22.61 -0.17 37.62
C ASN A 165 -21.15 -0.68 37.50
N ASN A 166 -20.15 0.23 37.49
CA ASN A 166 -18.74 -0.07 37.32
C ASN A 166 -18.33 -0.65 35.94
N PHE A 167 -19.26 -0.69 34.98
CA PHE A 167 -18.97 -1.01 33.60
C PHE A 167 -18.91 0.26 32.76
N CYS A 168 -17.90 0.33 31.89
CA CYS A 168 -17.78 1.40 30.93
C CYS A 168 -18.10 0.87 29.54
N HIS A 169 -19.21 1.34 28.97
CA HIS A 169 -19.57 1.08 27.59
C HIS A 169 -19.00 2.19 26.73
N LEU A 170 -18.15 1.81 25.78
CA LEU A 170 -17.42 2.73 24.93
C LEU A 170 -17.70 2.41 23.46
N GLN A 171 -17.83 3.46 22.66
CA GLN A 171 -17.81 3.35 21.21
C GLN A 171 -16.52 4.03 20.71
N LEU A 172 -15.59 3.21 20.25
CA LEU A 172 -14.31 3.64 19.70
C LEU A 172 -14.42 3.83 18.19
N SER A 173 -13.80 4.86 17.65
CA SER A 173 -13.75 5.15 16.21
C SER A 173 -12.34 5.46 15.79
N CYS A 174 -11.90 4.89 14.66
CA CYS A 174 -10.62 5.24 14.03
C CYS A 174 -10.79 5.57 12.53
N LYS A 175 -11.87 6.24 12.18
CA LYS A 175 -12.24 6.56 10.81
C LYS A 175 -11.20 7.43 10.12
N ILE A 176 -10.78 7.01 8.93
CA ILE A 176 -9.94 7.76 8.00
C ILE A 176 -10.75 8.11 6.75
N PRO A 177 -10.58 9.33 6.19
CA PRO A 177 -11.30 9.77 5.00
C PRO A 177 -10.72 9.18 3.71
N ASP A 178 -10.61 7.85 3.60
CA ASP A 178 -10.19 7.13 2.40
C ASP A 178 -11.11 5.93 2.16
N GLN A 179 -11.43 5.62 0.91
CA GLN A 179 -12.37 4.57 0.55
C GLN A 179 -11.72 3.20 0.36
N SER A 180 -10.38 3.13 0.20
CA SER A 180 -9.63 1.91 -0.10
C SER A 180 -8.95 1.30 1.14
N ILE A 181 -9.56 1.48 2.32
CA ILE A 181 -8.98 1.08 3.60
C ILE A 181 -9.73 -0.12 4.20
N THR A 182 -8.97 -1.04 4.76
CA THR A 182 -9.47 -2.12 5.62
C THR A 182 -9.09 -1.80 7.06
N TYR A 183 -10.07 -1.86 7.96
CA TYR A 183 -9.89 -1.69 9.40
C TYR A 183 -9.80 -3.06 10.06
N THR A 184 -8.88 -3.21 11.01
CA THR A 184 -8.78 -4.39 11.88
C THR A 184 -8.64 -3.93 13.31
N TRP A 185 -9.56 -4.35 14.16
CA TRP A 185 -9.53 -4.09 15.59
C TRP A 185 -8.97 -5.28 16.35
N TYR A 186 -8.05 -5.00 17.25
CA TYR A 186 -7.50 -5.96 18.19
C TYR A 186 -7.85 -5.55 19.62
N GLY A 187 -8.17 -6.53 20.46
CA GLY A 187 -8.27 -6.38 21.90
C GLY A 187 -7.37 -7.40 22.58
N ASN A 188 -6.42 -6.94 23.38
CA ASN A 188 -5.40 -7.79 24.01
C ASN A 188 -4.79 -8.80 23.01
N SER A 189 -4.36 -8.31 21.84
CA SER A 189 -3.74 -9.09 20.76
C SER A 189 -4.66 -10.08 20.03
N ARG A 190 -5.97 -10.05 20.27
CA ARG A 190 -6.96 -10.85 19.52
C ARG A 190 -7.75 -9.99 18.56
N VAL A 191 -8.02 -10.51 17.36
CA VAL A 191 -8.86 -9.82 16.38
C VAL A 191 -10.31 -9.81 16.88
N LEU A 192 -10.88 -8.61 16.96
CA LEU A 192 -12.27 -8.38 17.38
C LEU A 192 -13.20 -8.10 16.20
N ALA A 193 -12.73 -7.28 15.23
CA ALA A 193 -13.48 -6.94 14.04
C ALA A 193 -12.52 -6.68 12.88
N ARG A 194 -12.96 -6.97 11.65
CA ARG A 194 -12.18 -6.69 10.43
C ARG A 194 -13.11 -6.41 9.25
N GLY A 195 -12.79 -5.41 8.46
CA GLY A 195 -13.49 -5.08 7.21
C GLY A 195 -13.43 -3.60 6.85
N PRO A 196 -13.89 -3.23 5.65
CA PRO A 196 -13.89 -1.84 5.19
C PRO A 196 -14.90 -0.95 5.94
N GLN A 197 -15.93 -1.54 6.55
CA GLN A 197 -16.96 -0.83 7.35
C GLN A 197 -16.66 -0.87 8.86
N SER A 198 -15.58 -1.56 9.28
CA SER A 198 -15.25 -1.78 10.70
C SER A 198 -14.47 -0.63 11.32
N PHE A 199 -14.75 0.62 10.96
CA PHE A 199 -14.09 1.79 11.54
C PHE A 199 -14.56 2.11 12.97
N MET A 200 -15.61 1.49 13.46
CA MET A 200 -16.14 1.64 14.81
C MET A 200 -16.15 0.30 15.55
N LEU A 201 -15.83 0.35 16.84
CA LEU A 201 -15.88 -0.80 17.74
C LEU A 201 -16.62 -0.44 19.03
N GLU A 202 -17.60 -1.26 19.42
CA GLU A 202 -18.25 -1.16 20.72
C GLU A 202 -17.59 -2.12 21.70
N VAL A 203 -17.19 -1.61 22.86
CA VAL A 203 -16.52 -2.37 23.90
C VAL A 203 -17.09 -2.07 25.28
N THR A 204 -17.04 -3.07 26.15
CA THR A 204 -17.39 -2.91 27.57
C THR A 204 -16.16 -3.23 28.40
N VAL A 205 -15.74 -2.26 29.20
CA VAL A 205 -14.60 -2.38 30.12
C VAL A 205 -15.14 -2.38 31.55
N ASN A 206 -14.69 -3.31 32.39
CA ASN A 206 -15.03 -3.35 33.80
C ASN A 206 -13.83 -3.00 34.68
N SER A 207 -14.07 -2.69 35.97
CA SER A 207 -13.03 -2.32 36.94
C SER A 207 -12.04 -3.45 37.28
N GLU A 208 -12.42 -4.69 37.01
CA GLU A 208 -11.60 -5.87 37.34
C GLU A 208 -10.57 -6.19 36.27
N ASN A 209 -10.79 -5.72 35.03
CA ASN A 209 -9.87 -5.91 33.92
C ASN A 209 -8.79 -4.82 33.92
N HIS A 210 -7.76 -5.01 34.70
CA HIS A 210 -6.58 -4.15 34.71
C HIS A 210 -5.89 -4.21 33.32
N SER A 211 -5.71 -3.05 32.69
CA SER A 211 -4.94 -2.88 31.45
C SER A 211 -5.55 -3.57 30.21
N THR A 212 -6.76 -3.21 29.84
CA THR A 212 -7.30 -3.60 28.54
C THR A 212 -6.77 -2.67 27.46
N SER A 213 -6.19 -3.23 26.38
CA SER A 213 -5.73 -2.46 25.23
C SER A 213 -6.61 -2.72 24.02
N TYR A 214 -6.89 -1.67 23.25
CA TYR A 214 -7.55 -1.76 21.95
C TYR A 214 -6.67 -1.10 20.90
N THR A 215 -6.39 -1.83 19.83
CA THR A 215 -5.60 -1.36 18.70
C THR A 215 -6.48 -1.34 17.46
N CYS A 216 -6.51 -0.20 16.78
CA CYS A 216 -7.05 -0.09 15.43
C CYS A 216 -5.90 -0.08 14.44
N GLU A 217 -5.85 -1.07 13.58
CA GLU A 217 -4.97 -1.11 12.42
C GLU A 217 -5.76 -0.73 11.17
N VAL A 218 -5.21 0.21 10.41
CA VAL A 218 -5.74 0.61 9.11
C VAL A 218 -4.74 0.19 8.05
N SER A 219 -5.23 -0.46 7.00
CA SER A 219 -4.37 -1.01 5.96
C SER A 219 -4.98 -0.85 4.56
N ASN A 220 -4.10 -0.70 3.59
CA ASN A 220 -4.37 -0.84 2.17
C ASN A 220 -3.37 -1.85 1.56
N PRO A 221 -3.38 -2.17 0.25
CA PRO A 221 -2.48 -3.16 -0.34
C PRO A 221 -0.98 -2.86 -0.20
N VAL A 222 -0.59 -1.62 0.10
CA VAL A 222 0.82 -1.18 0.10
C VAL A 222 1.33 -0.71 1.46
N SER A 223 0.46 -0.50 2.43
CA SER A 223 0.87 0.02 3.74
C SER A 223 -0.13 -0.32 4.84
N SER A 224 0.34 -0.36 6.08
CA SER A 224 -0.51 -0.42 7.27
C SER A 224 0.02 0.52 8.36
N LYS A 225 -0.89 1.03 9.19
CA LYS A 225 -0.58 1.80 10.39
C LYS A 225 -1.61 1.53 11.47
N ASN A 226 -1.21 1.71 12.71
CA ASN A 226 -2.08 1.47 13.85
C ASN A 226 -2.00 2.57 14.90
N ASP A 227 -3.04 2.63 15.73
CA ASP A 227 -3.08 3.38 16.97
C ASP A 227 -3.59 2.47 18.09
N THR A 228 -3.06 2.64 19.30
CA THR A 228 -3.43 1.81 20.46
C THR A 228 -3.79 2.68 21.64
N VAL A 229 -4.92 2.35 22.25
CA VAL A 229 -5.38 2.99 23.49
C VAL A 229 -5.42 1.97 24.62
N TYR A 230 -5.12 2.45 25.82
CA TYR A 230 -5.10 1.65 27.04
C TYR A 230 -6.11 2.18 28.04
N PHE A 231 -6.81 1.28 28.70
CA PHE A 231 -7.73 1.62 29.79
C PHE A 231 -7.16 1.06 31.10
N THR A 232 -6.66 1.93 31.96
CA THR A 232 -6.06 1.57 33.26
C THR A 232 -7.05 1.59 34.40
N LEU A 233 -8.11 2.38 34.27
CA LEU A 233 -9.25 2.47 35.17
C LEU A 233 -10.54 2.47 34.37
N PRO A 234 -11.68 2.09 34.96
CA PRO A 234 -12.94 2.18 34.26
C PRO A 234 -13.12 3.58 33.69
N CYS A 235 -13.40 3.64 32.39
CA CYS A 235 -13.66 4.89 31.70
C CYS A 235 -12.50 5.92 31.59
N GLN A 236 -11.27 5.62 32.00
CA GLN A 236 -10.10 6.49 31.80
C GLN A 236 -9.21 6.00 30.68
N LEU A 237 -9.00 6.86 29.68
CA LEU A 237 -8.15 6.60 28.54
C LEU A 237 -6.69 7.00 28.86
N ALA A 238 -5.75 6.07 28.74
CA ALA A 238 -4.33 6.36 28.74
C ALA A 238 -3.78 6.14 27.31
N ARG A 239 -3.07 7.12 26.78
CA ARG A 239 -2.28 6.98 25.55
C ARG A 239 -0.82 6.79 25.91
N SER A 240 -0.12 5.86 25.27
CA SER A 240 1.32 5.78 25.38
C SER A 240 1.93 6.94 24.58
N SER A 241 2.13 8.08 25.23
CA SER A 241 2.90 9.17 24.65
C SER A 241 4.39 8.86 24.86
N GLY A 242 5.11 8.51 23.79
CA GLY A 242 6.57 8.33 23.84
C GLY A 242 7.35 9.61 24.23
N VAL A 243 6.64 10.73 24.39
CA VAL A 243 7.20 12.03 24.78
C VAL A 243 7.51 12.14 26.26
N ALA A 244 6.87 11.34 27.13
CA ALA A 244 7.09 11.42 28.59
C ALA A 244 8.53 11.11 29.01
N TRP A 245 9.22 10.21 28.33
CA TRP A 245 10.60 9.83 28.62
C TRP A 245 11.61 10.94 28.32
N ILE A 246 11.41 11.70 27.27
CA ILE A 246 12.32 12.80 26.90
C ILE A 246 12.19 13.96 27.90
N ALA A 247 10.96 14.30 28.32
CA ALA A 247 10.73 15.35 29.29
C ALA A 247 11.32 15.01 30.67
N THR A 248 11.18 13.79 31.15
CA THR A 248 11.78 13.36 32.43
C THR A 248 13.30 13.31 32.35
N TRP A 249 13.88 12.86 31.24
CA TRP A 249 15.32 12.86 31.03
C TRP A 249 15.90 14.26 31.07
N LEU A 250 15.29 15.23 30.37
CA LEU A 250 15.72 16.62 30.38
C LEU A 250 15.60 17.27 31.75
N MET A 251 14.53 16.99 32.50
CA MET A 251 14.33 17.55 33.85
C MET A 251 15.36 17.05 34.86
N VAL A 252 15.87 15.82 34.67
CA VAL A 252 16.88 15.22 35.59
C VAL A 252 18.29 15.56 35.12
N MET A 253 18.59 15.45 33.83
CA MET A 253 19.97 15.59 33.34
C MET A 253 20.43 17.05 33.24
N VAL A 254 19.54 18.00 32.91
CA VAL A 254 19.93 19.42 32.81
C VAL A 254 20.43 19.99 34.13
N PRO A 255 19.76 19.84 35.29
CA PRO A 255 20.29 20.32 36.56
C PRO A 255 21.57 19.60 37.03
N ILE A 256 21.73 18.28 36.73
CA ILE A 256 22.94 17.56 37.02
C ILE A 256 24.15 18.12 36.25
N VAL A 257 23.97 18.32 34.92
CA VAL A 257 25.03 18.87 34.07
C VAL A 257 25.39 20.31 34.48
N LEU A 258 24.39 21.16 34.74
CA LEU A 258 24.62 22.52 35.25
C LEU A 258 25.29 22.55 36.61
N GLY A 259 24.93 21.64 37.50
CA GLY A 259 25.57 21.48 38.79
C GLY A 259 27.04 21.06 38.71
N LEU A 260 27.35 20.14 37.79
CA LEU A 260 28.73 19.70 37.55
C LEU A 260 29.58 20.84 36.91
N LEU A 261 29.03 21.60 35.99
CA LEU A 261 29.73 22.76 35.42
C LEU A 261 29.99 23.84 36.46
N TRP A 262 29.06 24.08 37.37
CA TRP A 262 29.20 25.09 38.46
C TRP A 262 30.25 24.70 39.49
N THR A 263 30.46 23.41 39.71
CA THR A 263 31.49 22.91 40.60
C THR A 263 32.89 22.98 40.00
N GLN A 264 33.03 22.89 38.66
CA GLN A 264 34.33 23.06 37.99
C GLN A 264 34.80 24.53 37.98
N ASP A 265 33.88 25.49 37.81
CA ASP A 265 34.22 26.94 37.86
C ASP A 265 34.70 27.43 39.24
N LYS A 266 34.50 26.67 40.30
CA LYS A 266 35.00 26.97 41.65
C LYS A 266 36.33 26.33 42.00
N LEU A 267 36.92 25.54 41.14
CA LEU A 267 38.19 24.82 41.32
C LEU A 267 39.36 25.44 40.55
N PHE A 268 39.11 26.53 39.84
CA PHE A 268 40.10 27.41 39.26
C PHE A 268 39.90 28.82 39.86
#